data_96a6c334e8198d855b7f50194974a763
#
_entry.id   96a6c334e8198d855b7f50194974a763
#
_cell.length_a   1.000
_cell.length_b   1.000
_cell.length_c   1.000
_cell.angle_alpha   90.00
_cell.angle_beta   90.00
_cell.angle_gamma   90.00
#
_symmetry.space_group_name_H-M   'P 1'
#
loop_
_entity.id
_entity.type
_entity.pdbx_description
1 polymer ?
#
loop_
_entity_poly.entity_id
_entity_poly.type
_entity_poly.pdbx_seq_one_letter_code
_entity_poly.pdbx_strand_id
1 'polypeptide(L)'
;LRGLVGSEMCIRDRKNGFIKASDEPESVSKNLEYAYDDWCIAIMADSLGKDSIAKIFYERAQYYKNLYDPSSGFFRGKNAYSWFSPFKPEEVNFHYTEANAWQYSLFTPQDISGHIKLKGGNENYEKHLDSMFLSKVKTTGRHQPDVTGLIGQYAHGNEPSHHMACL
;
A
#
# COMPACT_ATOMS: atom_id res chain seq x y z
N LEU A 1 -8.65 24.54 6.80
CA LEU A 1 -7.45 23.81 6.41
C LEU A 1 -6.65 23.20 7.57
N ARG A 2 -6.84 23.70 8.82
CA ARG A 2 -6.19 23.08 10.00
C ARG A 2 -6.76 21.69 10.38
N GLY A 3 -7.96 21.35 9.95
CA GLY A 3 -8.63 20.07 10.27
C GLY A 3 -8.25 18.91 9.37
N LEU A 4 -7.72 19.17 8.17
CA LEU A 4 -7.35 18.12 7.19
C LEU A 4 -5.85 17.80 7.15
N VAL A 5 -5.01 18.73 7.60
CA VAL A 5 -3.52 18.61 7.49
C VAL A 5 -2.83 18.60 8.85
N GLY A 6 -3.57 18.60 9.93
CA GLY A 6 -3.03 18.83 11.28
C GLY A 6 -3.39 17.78 12.32
N SER A 7 -3.83 16.58 11.91
CA SER A 7 -3.96 15.50 12.88
C SER A 7 -2.58 15.10 13.38
N GLU A 8 -2.44 14.71 14.64
CA GLU A 8 -1.19 14.17 15.21
C GLU A 8 -0.62 13.03 14.34
N MET A 9 -1.48 12.36 13.60
CA MET A 9 -1.16 11.29 12.67
C MET A 9 -0.30 11.77 11.51
N CYS A 10 -0.66 12.87 10.83
CA CYS A 10 0.13 13.46 9.76
C CYS A 10 1.51 13.96 10.22
N ILE A 11 1.63 14.40 11.49
CA ILE A 11 2.90 14.85 12.06
C ILE A 11 3.81 13.65 12.36
N ARG A 12 3.26 12.57 12.89
CA ARG A 12 4.02 11.35 13.21
C ARG A 12 4.48 10.64 11.95
N ASP A 13 3.60 10.54 10.95
CA ASP A 13 3.89 9.98 9.64
C ASP A 13 5.03 10.73 8.95
N ARG A 14 4.99 12.05 8.89
CA ARG A 14 6.09 12.88 8.37
C ARG A 14 7.43 12.64 9.06
N LYS A 15 7.43 12.40 10.37
CA LYS A 15 8.66 12.17 11.16
C LYS A 15 9.24 10.77 10.93
N ASN A 16 8.39 9.78 10.79
CA ASN A 16 8.80 8.37 10.69
C ASN A 16 8.90 7.90 9.23
N GLY A 17 8.26 8.61 8.29
CA GLY A 17 8.09 8.19 6.91
C GLY A 17 7.08 7.06 6.72
N PHE A 18 6.30 6.71 7.75
CA PHE A 18 5.20 5.73 7.69
C PHE A 18 4.35 5.77 8.97
N ILE A 19 3.09 5.30 8.85
CA ILE A 19 2.18 5.07 9.97
C ILE A 19 2.50 3.71 10.58
N LYS A 20 2.80 3.67 11.87
CA LYS A 20 3.09 2.41 12.56
C LYS A 20 1.82 1.60 12.79
N ALA A 21 1.95 0.28 12.72
CA ALA A 21 0.86 -0.64 13.00
C ALA A 21 0.33 -0.55 14.45
N SER A 22 1.16 -0.05 15.39
CA SER A 22 0.76 0.20 16.78
C SER A 22 -0.04 1.49 16.97
N ASP A 23 0.07 2.44 16.05
CA ASP A 23 -0.51 3.77 16.19
C ASP A 23 -1.91 3.85 15.55
N GLU A 24 -2.13 3.07 14.47
CA GLU A 24 -3.36 3.08 13.69
C GLU A 24 -3.74 1.70 13.16
N PRO A 25 -5.04 1.31 13.22
CA PRO A 25 -5.55 0.21 12.43
C PRO A 25 -5.46 0.56 10.94
N GLU A 26 -5.40 -0.48 10.10
CA GLU A 26 -5.33 -0.36 8.64
C GLU A 26 -4.10 0.43 8.15
N SER A 27 -3.04 0.41 8.95
CA SER A 27 -1.84 1.21 8.73
C SER A 27 -1.18 0.98 7.38
N VAL A 28 -1.25 -0.24 6.83
CA VAL A 28 -0.66 -0.53 5.51
C VAL A 28 -1.47 0.13 4.42
N SER A 29 -2.78 -0.08 4.38
CA SER A 29 -3.66 0.55 3.39
C SER A 29 -3.55 2.07 3.42
N LYS A 30 -3.66 2.67 4.62
CA LYS A 30 -3.51 4.12 4.81
C LYS A 30 -2.18 4.66 4.27
N ASN A 31 -1.08 3.97 4.52
CA ASN A 31 0.22 4.41 3.98
C ASN A 31 0.29 4.36 2.46
N LEU A 32 -0.26 3.32 1.85
CA LEU A 32 -0.27 3.17 0.40
C LEU A 32 -1.18 4.22 -0.27
N GLU A 33 -2.37 4.40 0.27
CA GLU A 33 -3.35 5.36 -0.24
C GLU A 33 -2.89 6.81 -0.04
N TYR A 34 -2.35 7.15 1.13
CA TYR A 34 -1.79 8.49 1.37
C TYR A 34 -0.57 8.80 0.49
N ALA A 35 0.24 7.80 0.14
CA ALA A 35 1.31 8.00 -0.83
C ALA A 35 0.77 8.35 -2.23
N TYR A 36 -0.35 7.76 -2.62
CA TYR A 36 -1.05 8.12 -3.85
C TYR A 36 -1.68 9.52 -3.76
N ASP A 37 -2.33 9.86 -2.66
CA ASP A 37 -2.90 11.18 -2.42
C ASP A 37 -1.82 12.28 -2.45
N ASP A 38 -0.69 12.03 -1.81
CA ASP A 38 0.48 12.92 -1.81
C ASP A 38 1.01 13.14 -3.25
N TRP A 39 1.02 12.10 -4.07
CA TRP A 39 1.37 12.24 -5.49
C TRP A 39 0.36 13.10 -6.26
N CYS A 40 -0.93 12.94 -6.02
CA CYS A 40 -1.97 13.78 -6.62
C CYS A 40 -1.80 15.26 -6.21
N ILE A 41 -1.49 15.53 -4.94
CA ILE A 41 -1.20 16.89 -4.45
C ILE A 41 0.06 17.45 -5.11
N ALA A 42 1.10 16.61 -5.28
CA ALA A 42 2.35 17.01 -5.93
C ALA A 42 2.11 17.47 -7.38
N ILE A 43 1.38 16.67 -8.17
CA ILE A 43 1.04 17.02 -9.56
C ILE A 43 0.23 18.32 -9.64
N MET A 44 -0.75 18.49 -8.77
CA MET A 44 -1.53 19.72 -8.73
C MET A 44 -0.65 20.93 -8.37
N ALA A 45 0.22 20.79 -7.36
CA ALA A 45 1.12 21.87 -6.95
C ALA A 45 2.10 22.26 -8.07
N ASP A 46 2.65 21.26 -8.77
CA ASP A 46 3.55 21.43 -9.90
C ASP A 46 2.84 22.21 -11.05
N SER A 47 1.63 21.77 -11.40
CA SER A 47 0.79 22.42 -12.41
C SER A 47 0.44 23.89 -12.07
N LEU A 48 0.44 24.24 -10.77
CA LEU A 48 0.20 25.58 -10.26
C LEU A 48 1.49 26.40 -10.03
N GLY A 49 2.65 25.89 -10.44
CA GLY A 49 3.95 26.54 -10.24
C GLY A 49 4.36 26.67 -8.76
N LYS A 50 3.92 25.71 -7.91
CA LYS A 50 4.25 25.65 -6.49
C LYS A 50 5.36 24.63 -6.21
N ASP A 51 6.52 24.81 -6.84
CA ASP A 51 7.62 23.85 -6.90
C ASP A 51 8.07 23.33 -5.52
N SER A 52 8.16 24.22 -4.52
CA SER A 52 8.56 23.82 -3.17
C SER A 52 7.53 22.91 -2.49
N ILE A 53 6.24 23.10 -2.77
CA ILE A 53 5.16 22.24 -2.29
C ILE A 53 5.20 20.92 -3.07
N ALA A 54 5.28 20.98 -4.39
CA ALA A 54 5.37 19.80 -5.25
C ALA A 54 6.50 18.86 -4.81
N LYS A 55 7.70 19.42 -4.59
CA LYS A 55 8.86 18.64 -4.13
C LYS A 55 8.60 17.87 -2.84
N ILE A 56 7.99 18.51 -1.84
CA ILE A 56 7.68 17.87 -0.54
C ILE A 56 6.72 16.70 -0.75
N PHE A 57 5.69 16.89 -1.56
CA PHE A 57 4.67 15.85 -1.77
C PHE A 57 5.15 14.74 -2.70
N TYR A 58 5.99 15.01 -3.69
CA TYR A 58 6.67 13.95 -4.46
C TYR A 58 7.57 13.08 -3.59
N GLU A 59 8.28 13.65 -2.62
CA GLU A 59 9.09 12.90 -1.66
C GLU A 59 8.20 11.99 -0.78
N ARG A 60 7.09 12.52 -0.26
CA ARG A 60 6.13 11.76 0.56
C ARG A 60 5.45 10.65 -0.23
N ALA A 61 5.15 10.86 -1.51
CA ALA A 61 4.60 9.84 -2.40
C ALA A 61 5.48 8.58 -2.50
N GLN A 62 6.74 8.67 -2.08
CA GLN A 62 7.67 7.53 -2.05
C GLN A 62 7.66 6.77 -0.71
N TYR A 63 6.91 7.23 0.30
CA TYR A 63 6.92 6.63 1.64
C TYR A 63 6.32 5.22 1.69
N TYR A 64 5.54 4.81 0.69
CA TYR A 64 5.08 3.44 0.53
C TYR A 64 6.24 2.42 0.59
N LYS A 65 7.44 2.80 0.13
CA LYS A 65 8.64 1.95 0.12
C LYS A 65 9.08 1.53 1.53
N ASN A 66 8.76 2.33 2.54
CA ASN A 66 9.13 2.06 3.93
C ASN A 66 8.37 0.88 4.54
N LEU A 67 7.25 0.47 3.94
CA LEU A 67 6.45 -0.68 4.36
C LEU A 67 6.69 -1.94 3.52
N TYR A 68 7.52 -1.85 2.49
CA TYR A 68 7.87 -3.03 1.71
C TYR A 68 8.86 -3.90 2.47
N ASP A 69 8.49 -5.16 2.68
CA ASP A 69 9.36 -6.16 3.29
C ASP A 69 9.97 -7.04 2.18
N PRO A 70 11.27 -6.88 1.88
CA PRO A 70 11.93 -7.65 0.83
C PRO A 70 11.96 -9.16 1.10
N SER A 71 11.88 -9.57 2.38
CA SER A 71 11.93 -10.99 2.75
C SER A 71 10.65 -11.72 2.42
N SER A 72 9.50 -11.02 2.43
CA SER A 72 8.20 -11.59 2.09
C SER A 72 7.70 -11.16 0.70
N GLY A 73 8.18 -10.05 0.15
CA GLY A 73 7.71 -9.46 -1.09
C GLY A 73 6.37 -8.71 -0.98
N PHE A 74 5.95 -8.37 0.24
CA PHE A 74 4.69 -7.68 0.51
C PHE A 74 4.87 -6.38 1.27
N PHE A 75 3.87 -5.50 1.18
CA PHE A 75 3.70 -4.41 2.14
C PHE A 75 3.13 -4.96 3.43
N ARG A 76 3.79 -4.69 4.54
CA ARG A 76 3.44 -5.25 5.86
C ARG A 76 3.28 -4.20 6.93
N GLY A 77 2.44 -4.51 7.91
CA GLY A 77 2.38 -3.75 9.16
C GLY A 77 3.75 -3.71 9.84
N LYS A 78 4.19 -2.50 10.19
CA LYS A 78 5.51 -2.24 10.78
C LYS A 78 5.37 -1.38 12.02
N ASN A 79 6.08 -1.75 13.07
CA ASN A 79 6.36 -0.91 14.22
C ASN A 79 7.69 -0.15 14.01
N ALA A 80 8.17 0.60 15.00
CA ALA A 80 9.37 1.41 14.83
C ALA A 80 10.58 0.63 14.29
N TYR A 81 10.78 -0.61 14.77
CA TYR A 81 11.99 -1.41 14.50
C TYR A 81 11.70 -2.84 14.03
N SER A 82 10.45 -3.26 13.94
CA SER A 82 10.09 -4.63 13.61
C SER A 82 8.84 -4.72 12.76
N TRP A 83 8.79 -5.74 11.90
CA TRP A 83 7.58 -6.12 11.20
C TRP A 83 6.59 -6.77 12.15
N PHE A 84 5.31 -6.52 11.92
CA PHE A 84 4.26 -7.22 12.66
C PHE A 84 4.29 -8.73 12.36
N SER A 85 4.20 -9.56 13.38
CA SER A 85 4.31 -11.00 13.26
C SER A 85 3.25 -11.68 14.17
N PRO A 86 2.68 -12.84 13.77
CA PRO A 86 2.95 -13.59 12.54
C PRO A 86 2.42 -12.90 11.28
N PHE A 87 2.96 -13.23 10.11
CA PHE A 87 2.50 -12.72 8.81
C PHE A 87 1.96 -13.85 7.95
N LYS A 88 0.71 -13.68 7.51
CA LYS A 88 0.01 -14.57 6.59
C LYS A 88 -0.62 -13.71 5.50
N PRO A 89 -0.10 -13.72 4.27
CA PRO A 89 -0.56 -12.81 3.22
C PRO A 89 -2.02 -13.04 2.79
N GLU A 90 -2.56 -14.23 3.01
CA GLU A 90 -3.96 -14.60 2.72
C GLU A 90 -4.95 -14.17 3.83
N GLU A 91 -4.46 -13.66 4.95
CA GLU A 91 -5.30 -13.33 6.10
C GLU A 91 -5.86 -11.91 5.99
N VAL A 92 -7.19 -11.80 5.96
CA VAL A 92 -7.90 -10.51 6.11
C VAL A 92 -7.80 -10.07 7.56
N ASN A 93 -7.06 -9.03 7.83
CA ASN A 93 -6.75 -8.56 9.18
C ASN A 93 -6.84 -7.02 9.30
N PHE A 94 -6.48 -6.49 10.48
CA PHE A 94 -6.61 -5.06 10.78
C PHE A 94 -5.46 -4.19 10.24
N HIS A 95 -4.55 -4.72 9.46
CA HIS A 95 -3.51 -3.93 8.80
C HIS A 95 -3.95 -3.42 7.43
N TYR A 96 -4.99 -4.03 6.85
CA TYR A 96 -5.50 -3.74 5.52
C TYR A 96 -6.99 -3.38 5.60
N THR A 97 -7.38 -2.36 4.87
CA THR A 97 -8.79 -1.93 4.76
C THR A 97 -9.52 -2.94 3.88
N GLU A 98 -10.47 -3.66 4.48
CA GLU A 98 -11.36 -4.60 3.76
C GLU A 98 -10.62 -5.61 2.86
N ALA A 99 -9.40 -6.00 3.26
CA ALA A 99 -8.50 -6.76 2.41
C ALA A 99 -7.46 -7.58 3.18
N ASN A 100 -6.64 -8.28 2.42
CA ASN A 100 -5.42 -8.93 2.89
C ASN A 100 -4.17 -8.37 2.18
N ALA A 101 -2.99 -8.92 2.48
CA ALA A 101 -1.74 -8.44 1.91
C ALA A 101 -1.68 -8.59 0.38
N TRP A 102 -2.28 -9.62 -0.20
CA TRP A 102 -2.31 -9.81 -1.65
C TRP A 102 -3.02 -8.67 -2.37
N GLN A 103 -4.18 -8.25 -1.85
CA GLN A 103 -5.06 -7.27 -2.46
C GLN A 103 -4.51 -5.83 -2.38
N TYR A 104 -3.53 -5.59 -1.49
CA TYR A 104 -2.77 -4.34 -1.45
C TYR A 104 -1.34 -4.47 -1.97
N SER A 105 -0.89 -5.69 -2.34
CA SER A 105 0.50 -5.95 -2.70
C SER A 105 1.01 -5.20 -3.93
N LEU A 106 0.11 -4.71 -4.76
CA LEU A 106 0.41 -3.99 -6.00
C LEU A 106 -0.19 -2.58 -6.03
N PHE A 107 -0.74 -2.09 -4.89
CA PHE A 107 -1.35 -0.77 -4.82
C PHE A 107 -0.30 0.35 -4.74
N THR A 108 0.30 0.63 -5.88
CA THR A 108 1.23 1.76 -6.08
C THR A 108 1.01 2.39 -7.45
N PRO A 109 -0.22 2.82 -7.78
CA PRO A 109 -0.57 3.28 -9.12
C PRO A 109 0.26 4.50 -9.57
N GLN A 110 0.79 5.27 -8.63
CA GLN A 110 1.64 6.43 -8.89
C GLN A 110 3.08 6.07 -9.27
N ASP A 111 3.57 4.86 -8.98
CA ASP A 111 4.99 4.50 -9.16
C ASP A 111 5.17 3.00 -9.49
N ILE A 112 4.50 2.52 -10.53
CA ILE A 112 4.61 1.12 -10.99
C ILE A 112 6.08 0.75 -11.26
N SER A 113 6.81 1.61 -11.97
CA SER A 113 8.22 1.38 -12.30
C SER A 113 9.12 1.29 -11.05
N GLY A 114 8.86 2.13 -10.04
CA GLY A 114 9.55 2.06 -8.75
C GLY A 114 9.23 0.78 -7.99
N HIS A 115 7.99 0.34 -8.04
CA HIS A 115 7.58 -0.91 -7.40
C HIS A 115 8.17 -2.15 -8.09
N ILE A 116 8.23 -2.17 -9.42
CA ILE A 116 8.92 -3.23 -10.17
C ILE A 116 10.39 -3.33 -9.72
N LYS A 117 11.08 -2.20 -9.60
CA LYS A 117 12.46 -2.15 -9.09
C LYS A 117 12.55 -2.66 -7.65
N LEU A 118 11.59 -2.28 -6.80
CA LEU A 118 11.54 -2.69 -5.40
C LEU A 118 11.37 -4.21 -5.26
N LYS A 119 10.61 -4.85 -6.17
CA LYS A 119 10.45 -6.31 -6.27
C LYS A 119 11.64 -7.03 -6.92
N GLY A 120 12.63 -6.30 -7.41
CA GLY A 120 13.82 -6.88 -8.05
C GLY A 120 13.70 -7.11 -9.55
N GLY A 121 12.80 -6.39 -10.22
CA GLY A 121 12.66 -6.37 -11.68
C GLY A 121 11.40 -7.04 -12.22
N ASN A 122 11.22 -6.94 -13.54
CA ASN A 122 10.01 -7.37 -14.24
C ASN A 122 9.66 -8.85 -13.98
N GLU A 123 10.64 -9.75 -14.06
CA GLU A 123 10.40 -11.18 -13.87
C GLU A 123 9.82 -11.51 -12.48
N ASN A 124 10.30 -10.85 -11.43
CA ASN A 124 9.81 -11.06 -10.08
C ASN A 124 8.42 -10.43 -9.89
N TYR A 125 8.18 -9.32 -10.56
CA TYR A 125 6.87 -8.66 -10.54
C TYR A 125 5.82 -9.52 -11.24
N GLU A 126 6.13 -10.07 -12.42
CA GLU A 126 5.28 -11.02 -13.17
C GLU A 126 5.01 -12.29 -12.35
N LYS A 127 6.05 -12.90 -11.76
CA LYS A 127 5.87 -14.05 -10.87
C LYS A 127 4.96 -13.77 -9.68
N HIS A 128 4.99 -12.56 -9.15
CA HIS A 128 4.10 -12.16 -8.07
C HIS A 128 2.65 -12.04 -8.55
N LEU A 129 2.42 -11.45 -9.73
CA LEU A 129 1.11 -11.41 -10.38
C LEU A 129 0.56 -12.81 -10.61
N ASP A 130 1.35 -13.68 -11.24
CA ASP A 130 0.98 -15.08 -11.47
C ASP A 130 0.64 -15.80 -10.16
N SER A 131 1.46 -15.60 -9.13
CA SER A 131 1.23 -16.21 -7.81
C SER A 131 -0.08 -15.73 -7.18
N MET A 132 -0.45 -14.48 -7.37
CA MET A 132 -1.72 -13.93 -6.89
C MET A 132 -2.92 -14.57 -7.63
N PHE A 133 -2.89 -14.57 -8.97
CA PHE A 133 -4.02 -15.05 -9.79
C PHE A 133 -4.16 -16.58 -9.77
N LEU A 134 -3.04 -17.31 -9.64
CA LEU A 134 -3.02 -18.78 -9.65
C LEU A 134 -3.10 -19.40 -8.25
N SER A 135 -3.14 -18.58 -7.20
CA SER A 135 -3.19 -19.06 -5.82
C SER A 135 -4.39 -19.96 -5.57
N LYS A 136 -4.14 -21.11 -4.97
CA LYS A 136 -5.18 -22.05 -4.48
C LYS A 136 -5.40 -21.94 -2.97
N VAL A 137 -4.66 -21.07 -2.31
CA VAL A 137 -4.80 -20.82 -0.87
C VAL A 137 -6.11 -20.08 -0.63
N LYS A 138 -6.91 -20.55 0.31
CA LYS A 138 -8.14 -19.86 0.68
C LYS A 138 -7.85 -18.64 1.53
N THR A 139 -8.56 -17.56 1.26
CA THR A 139 -8.59 -16.38 2.12
C THR A 139 -9.06 -16.78 3.52
N THR A 140 -8.36 -16.27 4.54
CA THR A 140 -8.62 -16.53 5.96
C THR A 140 -8.82 -15.22 6.72
N GLY A 141 -9.07 -15.28 8.02
CA GLY A 141 -9.20 -14.10 8.87
C GLY A 141 -10.63 -13.55 8.96
N ARG A 142 -10.77 -12.23 9.01
CA ARG A 142 -12.07 -11.56 9.15
C ARG A 142 -12.93 -11.76 7.90
N HIS A 143 -14.24 -11.90 8.10
CA HIS A 143 -15.18 -11.79 6.99
C HIS A 143 -15.29 -10.33 6.54
N GLN A 144 -15.11 -10.08 5.24
CA GLN A 144 -15.31 -8.78 4.59
C GLN A 144 -16.11 -8.97 3.32
N PRO A 145 -17.26 -8.27 3.17
CA PRO A 145 -18.13 -8.40 1.99
C PRO A 145 -17.45 -8.05 0.68
N ASP A 146 -16.50 -7.10 0.75
CA ASP A 146 -15.78 -6.58 -0.42
C ASP A 146 -14.72 -7.55 -0.95
N VAL A 147 -14.28 -8.52 -0.11
CA VAL A 147 -13.38 -9.61 -0.53
C VAL A 147 -14.20 -10.66 -1.27
N THR A 148 -14.61 -10.32 -2.47
CA THR A 148 -15.47 -11.14 -3.35
C THR A 148 -14.97 -11.06 -4.79
N GLY A 149 -15.58 -11.88 -5.69
CA GLY A 149 -15.13 -11.97 -7.08
C GLY A 149 -13.70 -12.48 -7.22
N LEU A 150 -13.31 -13.42 -6.35
CA LEU A 150 -11.93 -13.89 -6.23
C LEU A 150 -11.48 -14.69 -7.46
N ILE A 151 -10.31 -14.32 -8.00
CA ILE A 151 -9.50 -15.13 -8.91
C ILE A 151 -8.15 -15.34 -8.22
N GLY A 152 -7.93 -16.52 -7.67
CA GLY A 152 -6.83 -16.72 -6.72
C GLY A 152 -6.98 -15.85 -5.48
N GLN A 153 -6.02 -14.96 -5.25
CA GLN A 153 -6.08 -13.94 -4.18
C GLN A 153 -6.46 -12.54 -4.69
N TYR A 154 -6.63 -12.37 -6.01
CA TYR A 154 -7.16 -11.14 -6.59
C TYR A 154 -8.65 -11.01 -6.24
N ALA A 155 -9.05 -9.90 -5.64
CA ALA A 155 -10.44 -9.60 -5.28
C ALA A 155 -11.00 -8.52 -6.21
N HIS A 156 -11.76 -8.90 -7.23
CA HIS A 156 -12.38 -7.96 -8.16
C HIS A 156 -13.49 -7.10 -7.51
N GLY A 157 -14.06 -7.56 -6.41
CA GLY A 157 -15.11 -6.83 -5.69
C GLY A 157 -14.62 -5.60 -4.91
N ASN A 158 -13.31 -5.41 -4.75
CA ASN A 158 -12.75 -4.29 -4.01
C ASN A 158 -11.88 -3.39 -4.93
N GLU A 159 -12.15 -2.09 -4.92
CA GLU A 159 -11.59 -1.09 -5.83
C GLU A 159 -10.06 -1.01 -5.84
N PRO A 160 -9.34 -1.14 -4.69
CA PRO A 160 -7.88 -1.10 -4.68
C PRO A 160 -7.21 -2.14 -5.59
N SER A 161 -7.95 -3.19 -6.00
CA SER A 161 -7.44 -4.26 -6.84
C SER A 161 -7.65 -4.05 -8.34
N HIS A 162 -8.53 -3.12 -8.76
CA HIS A 162 -9.02 -3.05 -10.15
C HIS A 162 -7.91 -2.85 -11.19
N HIS A 163 -6.88 -2.05 -10.88
CA HIS A 163 -5.78 -1.78 -11.80
C HIS A 163 -4.86 -3.00 -12.01
N MET A 164 -4.88 -3.97 -11.09
CA MET A 164 -3.95 -5.11 -11.10
C MET A 164 -4.17 -6.06 -12.29
N ALA A 165 -5.39 -6.13 -12.80
CA ALA A 165 -5.71 -6.92 -13.98
C ALA A 165 -5.18 -6.30 -15.29
N CYS A 166 -4.65 -5.07 -15.24
CA CYS A 166 -4.09 -4.34 -16.37
C CYS A 166 -2.57 -4.22 -16.33
N LEU A 167 -1.94 -4.75 -15.28
CA LEU A 167 -0.48 -4.75 -15.11
C LEU A 167 0.16 -5.89 -15.86
#